data_73d6eae62f679335c0ae4de184faaf57
#
_entry.id   73d6eae62f679335c0ae4de184faaf57
#
_cell.length_a   1.000
_cell.length_b   1.000
_cell.length_c   1.000
_cell.angle_alpha   90.00
_cell.angle_beta   90.00
_cell.angle_gamma   90.00
#
_symmetry.space_group_name_H-M   'P 1'
#
loop_
_entity.id
_entity.type
_entity.pdbx_description
1 polymer ?
#
loop_
_entity_poly.entity_id
_entity_poly.type
_entity_poly.pdbx_seq_one_letter_code
_entity_poly.pdbx_strand_id
1 'polypeptide(L)'
;MIKKLAFILVLGSLSSISIAQPDVTSAYNANKQGDYDAAVKYIESALTDPKATAKEKVWRYRGNIYLNIAKDPKFKANYPNAISLCKESYFKGMDMDTHGDYNVEVQASLAELQAICLEGATASYSGGNFCDAADKYTVAKEISGRYNIVDSVAIFNAAFCYDKCGKKDEALKGYKQCGEIGYNVPDVYTYMIEILNDQGKTEDALAVLKDARTKFPKDAGLLRLEVNKYLNDNKYAEAEALLTALTETDASNETVWFVLGVTYQKLGNKEKEEAAYKKSIELKPDYYDALFNLGAFYFNGGLDLEKTCADIPRDQRQKYDDCLAKSMVLFTKSVEQLERAYNLRKEEMEIMQALKDAYYKAERMEDFTRLKAAIDAKK
;
A
#
# COMPACT_ATOMS: atom_id res chain seq x y z
N MET A 1 20.69 -33.11 -93.68
CA MET A 1 20.56 -31.68 -93.32
C MET A 1 20.27 -31.56 -91.82
N ILE A 2 21.31 -31.36 -91.05
CA ILE A 2 21.23 -31.27 -89.58
C ILE A 2 21.42 -29.81 -89.19
N LYS A 3 20.34 -29.14 -88.72
CA LYS A 3 20.44 -27.75 -88.22
C LYS A 3 21.00 -27.81 -86.79
N LYS A 4 22.19 -27.19 -86.62
CA LYS A 4 22.78 -26.93 -85.28
C LYS A 4 22.06 -25.77 -84.65
N LEU A 5 21.37 -26.01 -83.50
CA LEU A 5 20.90 -24.98 -82.61
C LEU A 5 22.03 -24.58 -81.70
N ALA A 6 22.44 -23.30 -81.76
CA ALA A 6 23.37 -22.71 -80.84
C ALA A 6 22.64 -22.25 -79.60
N PHE A 7 22.99 -22.79 -78.45
CA PHE A 7 22.52 -22.36 -77.15
C PHE A 7 23.43 -21.23 -76.65
N ILE A 8 22.90 -20.00 -76.58
CA ILE A 8 23.61 -18.86 -75.99
C ILE A 8 23.34 -18.92 -74.50
N LEU A 9 24.37 -19.27 -73.72
CA LEU A 9 24.37 -19.16 -72.29
C LEU A 9 24.58 -17.68 -71.92
N VAL A 10 23.52 -16.98 -71.49
CA VAL A 10 23.63 -15.69 -70.85
C VAL A 10 24.07 -15.94 -69.42
N LEU A 11 25.35 -15.76 -69.12
CA LEU A 11 25.86 -15.63 -67.77
C LEU A 11 25.39 -14.30 -67.18
N GLY A 12 24.27 -14.33 -66.50
CA GLY A 12 23.86 -13.24 -65.61
C GLY A 12 24.85 -13.14 -64.44
N SER A 13 25.66 -12.11 -64.44
CA SER A 13 26.47 -11.72 -63.29
C SER A 13 25.50 -11.29 -62.18
N LEU A 14 25.18 -12.21 -61.28
CA LEU A 14 24.68 -11.85 -59.97
C LEU A 14 25.74 -11.00 -59.25
N SER A 15 25.66 -9.70 -59.43
CA SER A 15 26.32 -8.79 -58.50
C SER A 15 25.76 -9.06 -57.11
N SER A 16 26.48 -9.86 -56.33
CA SER A 16 26.30 -9.95 -54.91
C SER A 16 26.39 -8.53 -54.35
N ILE A 17 25.26 -7.92 -54.03
CA ILE A 17 25.24 -6.75 -53.18
C ILE A 17 25.90 -7.23 -51.90
N SER A 18 27.18 -6.92 -51.74
CA SER A 18 27.89 -7.03 -50.49
C SER A 18 27.18 -6.06 -49.53
N ILE A 19 26.21 -6.56 -48.79
CA ILE A 19 25.71 -5.85 -47.62
C ILE A 19 26.93 -5.68 -46.74
N ALA A 20 27.44 -4.44 -46.63
CA ALA A 20 28.56 -4.11 -45.80
C ALA A 20 28.28 -4.71 -44.41
N GLN A 21 29.14 -5.63 -43.94
CA GLN A 21 29.00 -6.21 -42.62
C GLN A 21 28.89 -5.08 -41.62
N PRO A 22 27.86 -5.15 -40.73
CA PRO A 22 27.69 -4.10 -39.71
C PRO A 22 28.99 -3.97 -38.92
N ASP A 23 29.63 -2.81 -39.03
CA ASP A 23 30.93 -2.61 -38.43
C ASP A 23 30.77 -2.11 -36.99
N VAL A 24 31.05 -3.00 -36.04
CA VAL A 24 31.07 -2.68 -34.60
C VAL A 24 32.03 -1.51 -34.32
N THR A 25 33.07 -1.35 -35.13
CA THR A 25 34.01 -0.24 -35.05
C THR A 25 33.33 1.08 -35.44
N SER A 26 32.45 1.07 -36.45
CA SER A 26 31.66 2.24 -36.84
C SER A 26 30.71 2.69 -35.71
N ALA A 27 30.06 1.75 -35.02
CA ALA A 27 29.24 2.05 -33.85
C ALA A 27 30.05 2.71 -32.72
N TYR A 28 31.22 2.17 -32.43
CA TYR A 28 32.13 2.74 -31.42
C TYR A 28 32.59 4.16 -31.82
N ASN A 29 32.98 4.39 -33.07
CA ASN A 29 33.43 5.70 -33.52
C ASN A 29 32.30 6.75 -33.50
N ALA A 30 31.09 6.39 -33.94
CA ALA A 30 29.93 7.24 -33.90
C ALA A 30 29.56 7.62 -32.44
N ASN A 31 29.58 6.64 -31.52
CA ASN A 31 29.36 6.89 -30.10
C ASN A 31 30.39 7.87 -29.52
N LYS A 32 31.66 7.72 -29.87
CA LYS A 32 32.75 8.61 -29.42
C LYS A 32 32.59 10.04 -29.94
N GLN A 33 31.96 10.20 -31.10
CA GLN A 33 31.66 11.50 -31.71
C GLN A 33 30.38 12.15 -31.20
N GLY A 34 29.62 11.43 -30.37
CA GLY A 34 28.29 11.88 -29.88
C GLY A 34 27.16 11.72 -30.90
N ASP A 35 27.40 11.04 -32.01
CA ASP A 35 26.37 10.69 -32.99
C ASP A 35 25.68 9.39 -32.56
N TYR A 36 24.78 9.51 -31.56
CA TYR A 36 24.14 8.35 -30.96
C TYR A 36 23.16 7.68 -31.90
N ASP A 37 22.49 8.40 -32.79
CA ASP A 37 21.58 7.84 -33.79
C ASP A 37 22.32 6.91 -34.77
N ALA A 38 23.49 7.35 -35.29
CA ALA A 38 24.33 6.51 -36.11
C ALA A 38 24.91 5.33 -35.30
N ALA A 39 25.34 5.57 -34.04
CA ALA A 39 25.88 4.54 -33.18
C ALA A 39 24.87 3.42 -32.92
N VAL A 40 23.60 3.76 -32.59
CA VAL A 40 22.50 2.79 -32.43
C VAL A 40 22.25 2.04 -33.73
N LYS A 41 22.15 2.74 -34.86
CA LYS A 41 21.93 2.10 -36.16
C LYS A 41 22.99 1.04 -36.45
N TYR A 42 24.27 1.34 -36.23
CA TYR A 42 25.36 0.41 -36.50
C TYR A 42 25.38 -0.74 -35.50
N ILE A 43 25.18 -0.49 -34.18
CA ILE A 43 25.28 -1.56 -33.19
C ILE A 43 24.10 -2.52 -33.27
N GLU A 44 22.87 -2.01 -33.48
CA GLU A 44 21.70 -2.88 -33.65
C GLU A 44 21.78 -3.70 -34.96
N SER A 45 22.34 -3.12 -36.03
CA SER A 45 22.65 -3.87 -37.26
C SER A 45 23.66 -4.98 -37.00
N ALA A 46 24.67 -4.75 -36.16
CA ALA A 46 25.67 -5.77 -35.80
C ALA A 46 25.04 -6.96 -35.06
N LEU A 47 23.94 -6.78 -34.35
CA LEU A 47 23.23 -7.87 -33.64
C LEU A 47 22.55 -8.86 -34.60
N THR A 48 22.42 -8.54 -35.86
CA THR A 48 21.86 -9.47 -36.87
C THR A 48 22.89 -10.52 -37.32
N ASP A 49 24.21 -10.30 -37.04
CA ASP A 49 25.27 -11.25 -37.34
C ASP A 49 25.58 -12.16 -36.15
N PRO A 50 25.35 -13.47 -36.23
CA PRO A 50 25.67 -14.43 -35.15
C PRO A 50 27.16 -14.42 -34.76
N LYS A 51 28.07 -14.08 -35.68
CA LYS A 51 29.51 -13.98 -35.37
C LYS A 51 29.81 -12.72 -34.55
N ALA A 52 29.07 -11.66 -34.75
CA ALA A 52 29.21 -10.45 -33.96
C ALA A 52 28.62 -10.65 -32.55
N THR A 53 27.39 -11.19 -32.43
CA THR A 53 26.73 -11.44 -31.14
C THR A 53 27.47 -12.45 -30.27
N ALA A 54 28.34 -13.28 -30.82
CA ALA A 54 29.22 -14.20 -30.10
C ALA A 54 30.41 -13.50 -29.41
N LYS A 55 30.56 -12.18 -29.57
CA LYS A 55 31.69 -11.42 -28.99
C LYS A 55 31.20 -10.51 -27.87
N GLU A 56 31.88 -10.58 -26.72
CA GLU A 56 31.63 -9.69 -25.56
C GLU A 56 31.63 -8.21 -25.97
N LYS A 57 32.61 -7.82 -26.80
CA LYS A 57 32.83 -6.45 -27.25
C LYS A 57 31.58 -5.79 -27.85
N VAL A 58 30.74 -6.53 -28.55
CA VAL A 58 29.49 -6.00 -29.14
C VAL A 58 28.54 -5.55 -28.07
N TRP A 59 28.37 -6.38 -27.05
CA TRP A 59 27.47 -6.11 -25.93
C TRP A 59 27.99 -4.98 -25.06
N ARG A 60 29.28 -4.93 -24.77
CA ARG A 60 29.90 -3.84 -24.01
C ARG A 60 29.75 -2.50 -24.75
N TYR A 61 30.03 -2.45 -26.05
CA TYR A 61 29.84 -1.23 -26.82
C TYR A 61 28.38 -0.80 -26.94
N ARG A 62 27.46 -1.75 -27.05
CA ARG A 62 26.03 -1.47 -26.98
C ARG A 62 25.65 -0.86 -25.62
N GLY A 63 26.17 -1.41 -24.54
CA GLY A 63 26.00 -0.86 -23.20
C GLY A 63 26.48 0.59 -23.09
N ASN A 64 27.71 0.86 -23.58
CA ASN A 64 28.30 2.20 -23.59
C ASN A 64 27.47 3.22 -24.41
N ILE A 65 26.90 2.82 -25.54
CA ILE A 65 26.06 3.67 -26.38
C ILE A 65 24.79 4.05 -25.61
N TYR A 66 24.05 3.05 -25.05
CA TYR A 66 22.83 3.32 -24.33
C TYR A 66 23.04 4.02 -22.96
N LEU A 67 24.23 3.84 -22.34
CA LEU A 67 24.59 4.62 -21.15
C LEU A 67 24.75 6.11 -21.50
N ASN A 68 25.43 6.43 -22.59
CA ASN A 68 25.59 7.80 -23.04
C ASN A 68 24.25 8.45 -23.41
N ILE A 69 23.37 7.70 -24.08
CA ILE A 69 22.00 8.14 -24.38
C ILE A 69 21.21 8.40 -23.10
N ALA A 70 21.29 7.52 -22.10
CA ALA A 70 20.60 7.68 -20.84
C ALA A 70 21.04 8.93 -20.06
N LYS A 71 22.27 9.38 -20.26
CA LYS A 71 22.88 10.58 -19.67
C LYS A 71 22.51 11.87 -20.40
N ASP A 72 22.22 11.78 -21.69
CA ASP A 72 21.98 12.97 -22.52
C ASP A 72 20.49 13.31 -22.59
N PRO A 73 20.05 14.44 -21.99
CA PRO A 73 18.65 14.86 -22.03
C PRO A 73 18.07 15.00 -23.44
N LYS A 74 18.92 15.29 -24.42
CA LYS A 74 18.55 15.50 -25.83
C LYS A 74 18.10 14.21 -26.51
N PHE A 75 18.75 13.09 -26.16
CA PHE A 75 18.52 11.79 -26.78
C PHE A 75 17.59 10.89 -25.92
N LYS A 76 17.60 11.07 -24.60
CA LYS A 76 16.82 10.26 -23.68
C LYS A 76 15.34 10.15 -24.05
N ALA A 77 14.73 11.23 -24.56
CA ALA A 77 13.32 11.24 -24.95
C ALA A 77 13.05 10.36 -26.20
N ASN A 78 14.04 10.25 -27.11
CA ASN A 78 13.92 9.44 -28.32
C ASN A 78 14.18 7.95 -28.08
N TYR A 79 14.83 7.62 -26.96
CA TYR A 79 15.23 6.25 -26.59
C TYR A 79 14.71 5.89 -25.18
N PRO A 80 13.39 5.75 -24.98
CA PRO A 80 12.80 5.52 -23.65
C PRO A 80 13.31 4.24 -22.97
N ASN A 81 13.78 3.27 -23.75
CA ASN A 81 14.31 1.99 -23.28
C ASN A 81 15.82 1.99 -23.05
N ALA A 82 16.50 3.15 -23.14
CA ALA A 82 17.97 3.21 -23.07
C ALA A 82 18.52 2.58 -21.78
N ILE A 83 17.90 2.81 -20.64
CA ILE A 83 18.30 2.25 -19.35
C ILE A 83 18.24 0.71 -19.36
N SER A 84 17.12 0.13 -19.79
CA SER A 84 16.94 -1.32 -19.91
C SER A 84 17.97 -1.94 -20.86
N LEU A 85 18.11 -1.34 -22.06
CA LEU A 85 19.03 -1.84 -23.10
C LEU A 85 20.48 -1.72 -22.67
N CYS A 86 20.84 -0.69 -21.92
CA CYS A 86 22.15 -0.52 -21.30
C CYS A 86 22.46 -1.66 -20.33
N LYS A 87 21.57 -1.87 -19.33
CA LYS A 87 21.71 -2.94 -18.34
C LYS A 87 21.83 -4.32 -18.99
N GLU A 88 20.87 -4.66 -19.88
CA GLU A 88 20.87 -5.95 -20.57
C GLU A 88 22.15 -6.19 -21.35
N SER A 89 22.65 -5.16 -22.00
CA SER A 89 23.88 -5.24 -22.80
C SER A 89 25.09 -5.51 -21.90
N TYR A 90 25.25 -4.78 -20.81
CA TYR A 90 26.36 -5.03 -19.89
C TYR A 90 26.27 -6.39 -19.23
N PHE A 91 25.07 -6.82 -18.80
CA PHE A 91 24.90 -8.15 -18.21
C PHE A 91 25.25 -9.24 -19.19
N LYS A 92 24.81 -9.13 -20.45
CA LYS A 92 25.19 -10.07 -21.51
C LYS A 92 26.68 -10.09 -21.78
N GLY A 93 27.31 -8.90 -21.83
CA GLY A 93 28.77 -8.79 -21.97
C GLY A 93 29.52 -9.45 -20.82
N MET A 94 29.11 -9.23 -19.59
CA MET A 94 29.70 -9.87 -18.40
C MET A 94 29.56 -11.40 -18.43
N ASP A 95 28.41 -11.93 -18.87
CA ASP A 95 28.22 -13.39 -18.99
C ASP A 95 29.16 -14.04 -20.03
N MET A 96 29.62 -13.25 -20.98
CA MET A 96 30.51 -13.69 -22.03
C MET A 96 32.00 -13.45 -21.74
N ASP A 97 32.32 -12.54 -20.81
CA ASP A 97 33.69 -12.22 -20.39
C ASP A 97 34.20 -13.25 -19.36
N THR A 98 34.53 -14.43 -19.84
CA THR A 98 34.94 -15.56 -19.00
C THR A 98 36.28 -15.35 -18.29
N HIS A 99 37.11 -14.40 -18.75
CA HIS A 99 38.40 -14.07 -18.17
C HIS A 99 38.33 -12.85 -17.24
N GLY A 100 37.25 -12.07 -17.30
CA GLY A 100 37.06 -10.86 -16.49
C GLY A 100 37.90 -9.66 -16.96
N ASP A 101 38.34 -9.64 -18.24
CA ASP A 101 39.24 -8.63 -18.78
C ASP A 101 38.61 -7.20 -18.76
N TYR A 102 37.29 -7.12 -18.79
CA TYR A 102 36.54 -5.85 -18.83
C TYR A 102 35.69 -5.59 -17.58
N ASN A 103 35.80 -6.44 -16.55
CA ASN A 103 34.98 -6.35 -15.35
C ASN A 103 35.06 -4.97 -14.67
N VAL A 104 36.25 -4.36 -14.56
CA VAL A 104 36.40 -3.05 -13.90
C VAL A 104 35.73 -1.94 -14.69
N GLU A 105 35.85 -1.92 -16.04
CA GLU A 105 35.18 -0.93 -16.90
C GLU A 105 33.67 -1.07 -16.81
N VAL A 106 33.17 -2.29 -16.96
CA VAL A 106 31.73 -2.56 -16.92
C VAL A 106 31.15 -2.30 -15.54
N GLN A 107 31.87 -2.61 -14.46
CA GLN A 107 31.45 -2.31 -13.08
C GLN A 107 31.31 -0.80 -12.86
N ALA A 108 32.28 0.00 -13.33
CA ALA A 108 32.19 1.45 -13.22
C ALA A 108 31.00 2.01 -14.02
N SER A 109 30.77 1.48 -15.23
CA SER A 109 29.62 1.88 -16.06
C SER A 109 28.26 1.48 -15.46
N LEU A 110 28.18 0.29 -14.86
CA LEU A 110 26.98 -0.15 -14.15
C LEU A 110 26.72 0.66 -12.87
N ALA A 111 27.76 1.05 -12.14
CA ALA A 111 27.62 1.95 -11.00
C ALA A 111 27.10 3.34 -11.42
N GLU A 112 27.56 3.86 -12.56
CA GLU A 112 27.04 5.09 -13.14
C GLU A 112 25.56 4.93 -13.55
N LEU A 113 25.19 3.84 -14.23
CA LEU A 113 23.81 3.54 -14.58
C LEU A 113 22.92 3.43 -13.36
N GLN A 114 23.41 2.79 -12.30
CA GLN A 114 22.67 2.67 -11.02
C GLN A 114 22.42 4.05 -10.41
N ALA A 115 23.40 4.93 -10.40
CA ALA A 115 23.23 6.31 -9.91
C ALA A 115 22.15 7.07 -10.71
N ILE A 116 22.19 6.98 -12.05
CA ILE A 116 21.19 7.56 -12.95
C ILE A 116 19.78 7.00 -12.63
N CYS A 117 19.68 5.69 -12.38
CA CYS A 117 18.42 5.06 -12.03
C CYS A 117 17.89 5.56 -10.68
N LEU A 118 18.72 5.63 -9.64
CA LEU A 118 18.31 6.07 -8.31
C LEU A 118 17.87 7.55 -8.30
N GLU A 119 18.63 8.42 -8.96
CA GLU A 119 18.28 9.84 -9.13
C GLU A 119 16.97 9.98 -9.93
N GLY A 120 16.89 9.30 -11.09
CA GLY A 120 15.72 9.32 -11.93
C GLY A 120 14.49 8.71 -11.26
N ALA A 121 14.64 7.68 -10.43
CA ALA A 121 13.55 7.09 -9.64
C ALA A 121 13.00 8.08 -8.63
N THR A 122 13.89 8.78 -7.92
CA THR A 122 13.49 9.81 -6.94
C THR A 122 12.73 10.96 -7.62
N ALA A 123 13.21 11.42 -8.78
CA ALA A 123 12.53 12.45 -9.55
C ALA A 123 11.15 11.99 -10.05
N SER A 124 11.06 10.77 -10.57
CA SER A 124 9.79 10.17 -11.04
C SER A 124 8.79 9.98 -9.91
N TYR A 125 9.25 9.52 -8.74
CA TYR A 125 8.44 9.41 -7.52
C TYR A 125 7.87 10.77 -7.11
N SER A 126 8.72 11.79 -7.02
CA SER A 126 8.30 13.16 -6.66
C SER A 126 7.34 13.78 -7.67
N GLY A 127 7.45 13.39 -8.93
CA GLY A 127 6.53 13.77 -10.02
C GLY A 127 5.26 12.93 -10.11
N GLY A 128 5.03 11.94 -9.23
CA GLY A 128 3.87 11.05 -9.25
C GLY A 128 3.93 9.95 -10.32
N ASN A 129 5.05 9.81 -11.02
CA ASN A 129 5.23 8.77 -12.05
C ASN A 129 5.72 7.45 -11.42
N PHE A 130 4.87 6.84 -10.59
CA PHE A 130 5.27 5.70 -9.75
C PHE A 130 5.72 4.47 -10.54
N CYS A 131 5.09 4.15 -11.68
CA CYS A 131 5.52 3.02 -12.49
C CYS A 131 6.95 3.21 -13.03
N ASP A 132 7.27 4.39 -13.53
CA ASP A 132 8.62 4.72 -14.02
C ASP A 132 9.65 4.73 -12.88
N ALA A 133 9.27 5.21 -11.70
CA ALA A 133 10.11 5.12 -10.50
C ALA A 133 10.39 3.65 -10.12
N ALA A 134 9.36 2.79 -10.13
CA ALA A 134 9.49 1.37 -9.81
C ALA A 134 10.42 0.64 -10.78
N ASP A 135 10.28 0.90 -12.08
CA ASP A 135 11.13 0.29 -13.11
C ASP A 135 12.59 0.68 -12.91
N LYS A 136 12.89 1.95 -12.57
CA LYS A 136 14.25 2.43 -12.29
C LYS A 136 14.83 1.84 -11.00
N TYR A 137 14.06 1.79 -9.89
CA TYR A 137 14.49 1.09 -8.66
C TYR A 137 14.76 -0.40 -8.94
N THR A 138 13.97 -1.02 -9.82
CA THR A 138 14.18 -2.42 -10.23
C THR A 138 15.52 -2.59 -10.95
N VAL A 139 15.86 -1.69 -11.87
CA VAL A 139 17.17 -1.72 -12.52
C VAL A 139 18.30 -1.54 -11.50
N ALA A 140 18.17 -0.61 -10.57
CA ALA A 140 19.18 -0.37 -9.54
C ALA A 140 19.42 -1.62 -8.67
N LYS A 141 18.36 -2.28 -8.18
CA LYS A 141 18.49 -3.52 -7.39
C LYS A 141 19.10 -4.68 -8.20
N GLU A 142 18.78 -4.79 -9.49
CA GLU A 142 19.31 -5.84 -10.34
C GLU A 142 20.83 -5.65 -10.59
N ILE A 143 21.28 -4.40 -10.72
CA ILE A 143 22.71 -4.08 -10.81
C ILE A 143 23.43 -4.48 -9.52
N SER A 144 22.89 -4.12 -8.34
CA SER A 144 23.45 -4.56 -7.05
C SER A 144 23.48 -6.08 -6.94
N GLY A 145 22.39 -6.75 -7.33
CA GLY A 145 22.28 -8.21 -7.30
C GLY A 145 23.32 -8.92 -8.17
N ARG A 146 23.76 -8.29 -9.26
CA ARG A 146 24.83 -8.83 -10.12
C ARG A 146 26.15 -9.00 -9.37
N TYR A 147 26.35 -8.21 -8.31
CA TYR A 147 27.54 -8.28 -7.44
C TYR A 147 27.24 -8.95 -6.09
N ASN A 148 26.16 -9.73 -5.98
CA ASN A 148 25.70 -10.38 -4.76
C ASN A 148 25.40 -9.38 -3.61
N ILE A 149 25.06 -8.14 -3.95
CA ILE A 149 24.65 -7.11 -2.99
C ILE A 149 23.13 -7.06 -2.95
N VAL A 150 22.57 -7.24 -1.77
CA VAL A 150 21.11 -7.07 -1.54
C VAL A 150 20.84 -5.61 -1.24
N ASP A 151 20.31 -4.88 -2.22
CA ASP A 151 19.86 -3.50 -2.06
C ASP A 151 18.42 -3.49 -1.52
N SER A 152 18.28 -3.61 -0.21
CA SER A 152 16.99 -3.66 0.47
C SER A 152 16.16 -2.41 0.27
N VAL A 153 16.80 -1.24 0.15
CA VAL A 153 16.13 0.05 -0.09
C VAL A 153 15.53 0.08 -1.49
N ALA A 154 16.30 -0.32 -2.51
CA ALA A 154 15.79 -0.37 -3.87
C ALA A 154 14.69 -1.42 -4.05
N ILE A 155 14.79 -2.57 -3.36
CA ILE A 155 13.75 -3.61 -3.35
C ILE A 155 12.44 -3.05 -2.79
N PHE A 156 12.52 -2.41 -1.62
CA PHE A 156 11.33 -1.84 -0.97
C PHE A 156 10.72 -0.70 -1.79
N ASN A 157 11.53 0.24 -2.26
CA ASN A 157 11.05 1.38 -3.03
C ASN A 157 10.42 0.94 -4.37
N ALA A 158 10.99 -0.07 -5.03
CA ALA A 158 10.38 -0.65 -6.23
C ALA A 158 9.00 -1.25 -5.91
N ALA A 159 8.89 -2.05 -4.84
CA ALA A 159 7.63 -2.65 -4.41
C ALA A 159 6.58 -1.59 -4.08
N PHE A 160 6.96 -0.57 -3.31
CA PHE A 160 6.07 0.52 -2.92
C PHE A 160 5.57 1.33 -4.13
N CYS A 161 6.46 1.62 -5.07
CA CYS A 161 6.09 2.32 -6.31
C CYS A 161 5.19 1.46 -7.22
N TYR A 162 5.45 0.15 -7.33
CA TYR A 162 4.56 -0.77 -8.03
C TYR A 162 3.18 -0.84 -7.40
N ASP A 163 3.10 -0.84 -6.07
CA ASP A 163 1.83 -0.78 -5.35
C ASP A 163 1.05 0.50 -5.69
N LYS A 164 1.72 1.67 -5.62
CA LYS A 164 1.13 2.98 -5.95
C LYS A 164 0.65 3.10 -7.39
N CYS A 165 1.29 2.43 -8.34
CA CYS A 165 0.89 2.46 -9.74
C CYS A 165 0.00 1.28 -10.18
N GLY A 166 -0.46 0.44 -9.23
CA GLY A 166 -1.43 -0.62 -9.46
C GLY A 166 -0.84 -1.95 -9.96
N LYS A 167 0.48 -2.07 -10.08
CA LYS A 167 1.15 -3.34 -10.41
C LYS A 167 1.28 -4.20 -9.14
N LYS A 168 0.13 -4.67 -8.63
CA LYS A 168 0.03 -5.32 -7.31
C LYS A 168 0.83 -6.61 -7.19
N ASP A 169 0.94 -7.41 -8.25
CA ASP A 169 1.67 -8.67 -8.22
C ASP A 169 3.19 -8.44 -8.13
N GLU A 170 3.70 -7.41 -8.80
CA GLU A 170 5.10 -6.99 -8.69
C GLU A 170 5.39 -6.43 -7.30
N ALA A 171 4.47 -5.65 -6.73
CA ALA A 171 4.57 -5.14 -5.37
C ALA A 171 4.66 -6.28 -4.35
N LEU A 172 3.77 -7.28 -4.44
CA LEU A 172 3.77 -8.45 -3.56
C LEU A 172 5.10 -9.21 -3.61
N LYS A 173 5.70 -9.39 -4.80
CA LYS A 173 7.00 -10.04 -4.93
C LYS A 173 8.10 -9.27 -4.20
N GLY A 174 8.12 -7.95 -4.35
CA GLY A 174 9.09 -7.10 -3.69
C GLY A 174 8.91 -7.04 -2.17
N TYR A 175 7.69 -6.89 -1.68
CA TYR A 175 7.39 -6.91 -0.24
C TYR A 175 7.72 -8.28 0.40
N LYS A 176 7.42 -9.38 -0.29
CA LYS A 176 7.81 -10.72 0.17
C LYS A 176 9.33 -10.82 0.30
N GLN A 177 10.09 -10.35 -0.68
CA GLN A 177 11.55 -10.30 -0.62
C GLN A 177 12.03 -9.45 0.56
N CYS A 178 11.42 -8.29 0.83
CA CYS A 178 11.71 -7.49 2.02
C CYS A 178 11.47 -8.26 3.32
N GLY A 179 10.35 -8.97 3.42
CA GLY A 179 10.03 -9.81 4.58
C GLY A 179 11.05 -10.94 4.81
N GLU A 180 11.54 -11.57 3.74
CA GLU A 180 12.55 -12.63 3.79
C GLU A 180 13.92 -12.12 4.26
N ILE A 181 14.31 -10.90 3.86
CA ILE A 181 15.57 -10.28 4.27
C ILE A 181 15.46 -9.45 5.56
N GLY A 182 14.28 -9.37 6.17
CA GLY A 182 14.04 -8.61 7.40
C GLY A 182 14.07 -7.09 7.23
N TYR A 183 13.79 -6.58 6.04
CA TYR A 183 13.76 -5.14 5.79
C TYR A 183 12.37 -4.56 5.91
N ASN A 184 12.26 -3.43 6.66
CA ASN A 184 11.01 -2.72 6.93
C ASN A 184 9.88 -3.63 7.44
N VAL A 185 10.23 -4.58 8.32
CA VAL A 185 9.27 -5.44 9.01
C VAL A 185 8.85 -4.79 10.33
N PRO A 186 7.59 -4.95 10.75
CA PRO A 186 6.52 -5.76 10.17
C PRO A 186 5.70 -5.11 9.05
N ASP A 187 5.94 -3.84 8.70
CA ASP A 187 5.10 -3.05 7.80
C ASP A 187 4.86 -3.70 6.44
N VAL A 188 5.88 -4.37 5.87
CA VAL A 188 5.74 -5.06 4.58
C VAL A 188 4.69 -6.16 4.60
N TYR A 189 4.47 -6.81 5.75
CA TYR A 189 3.41 -7.81 5.92
C TYR A 189 2.03 -7.13 5.88
N THR A 190 1.91 -5.95 6.49
CA THR A 190 0.67 -5.16 6.43
C THR A 190 0.33 -4.79 4.98
N TYR A 191 1.30 -4.28 4.21
CA TYR A 191 1.10 -3.97 2.79
C TYR A 191 0.70 -5.20 1.97
N MET A 192 1.32 -6.36 2.23
CA MET A 192 0.95 -7.61 1.55
C MET A 192 -0.48 -8.01 1.85
N ILE A 193 -0.90 -7.94 3.12
CA ILE A 193 -2.26 -8.28 3.56
C ILE A 193 -3.29 -7.35 2.91
N GLU A 194 -3.03 -6.04 2.88
CA GLU A 194 -3.89 -5.06 2.24
C GLU A 194 -4.07 -5.36 0.74
N ILE A 195 -2.98 -5.57 0.02
CA ILE A 195 -3.02 -5.91 -1.41
C ILE A 195 -3.82 -7.19 -1.67
N LEU A 196 -3.60 -8.23 -0.87
CA LEU A 196 -4.29 -9.51 -1.03
C LEU A 196 -5.80 -9.39 -0.74
N ASN A 197 -6.17 -8.60 0.27
CA ASN A 197 -7.59 -8.31 0.55
C ASN A 197 -8.24 -7.51 -0.60
N ASP A 198 -7.58 -6.50 -1.14
CA ASP A 198 -8.05 -5.72 -2.29
C ASP A 198 -8.24 -6.59 -3.54
N GLN A 199 -7.42 -7.64 -3.70
CA GLN A 199 -7.55 -8.64 -4.76
C GLN A 199 -8.61 -9.72 -4.47
N GLY A 200 -9.27 -9.70 -3.30
CA GLY A 200 -10.22 -10.71 -2.87
C GLY A 200 -9.56 -12.06 -2.49
N LYS A 201 -8.23 -12.10 -2.34
CA LYS A 201 -7.45 -13.29 -1.96
C LYS A 201 -7.38 -13.44 -0.44
N THR A 202 -8.54 -13.56 0.19
CA THR A 202 -8.68 -13.53 1.66
C THR A 202 -7.89 -14.64 2.35
N GLU A 203 -7.88 -15.85 1.80
CA GLU A 203 -7.14 -16.98 2.39
C GLU A 203 -5.62 -16.73 2.38
N ASP A 204 -5.09 -16.17 1.30
CA ASP A 204 -3.67 -15.81 1.21
C ASP A 204 -3.33 -14.69 2.21
N ALA A 205 -4.20 -13.67 2.33
CA ALA A 205 -4.05 -12.59 3.31
C ALA A 205 -3.99 -13.14 4.74
N LEU A 206 -4.85 -14.11 5.07
CA LEU A 206 -4.87 -14.76 6.38
C LEU A 206 -3.60 -15.59 6.63
N ALA A 207 -3.09 -16.29 5.64
CA ALA A 207 -1.84 -17.02 5.75
C ALA A 207 -0.66 -16.07 6.05
N VAL A 208 -0.60 -14.93 5.35
CA VAL A 208 0.41 -13.88 5.60
C VAL A 208 0.26 -13.29 7.00
N LEU A 209 -0.98 -12.98 7.43
CA LEU A 209 -1.24 -12.42 8.77
C LEU A 209 -0.78 -13.40 9.87
N LYS A 210 -1.10 -14.68 9.73
CA LYS A 210 -0.71 -15.72 10.68
C LYS A 210 0.82 -15.85 10.80
N ASP A 211 1.53 -15.85 9.67
CA ASP A 211 3.00 -15.88 9.65
C ASP A 211 3.58 -14.63 10.33
N ALA A 212 3.08 -13.45 9.95
CA ALA A 212 3.51 -12.19 10.53
C ALA A 212 3.27 -12.11 12.04
N ARG A 213 2.09 -12.55 12.53
CA ARG A 213 1.76 -12.60 13.95
C ARG A 213 2.63 -13.56 14.74
N THR A 214 3.07 -14.65 14.12
CA THR A 214 4.04 -15.58 14.74
C THR A 214 5.40 -14.91 14.95
N LYS A 215 5.84 -14.10 13.98
CA LYS A 215 7.13 -13.40 14.01
C LYS A 215 7.09 -12.13 14.88
N PHE A 216 5.97 -11.41 14.86
CA PHE A 216 5.78 -10.11 15.51
C PHE A 216 4.51 -10.10 16.39
N PRO A 217 4.48 -10.88 17.48
CA PRO A 217 3.26 -11.11 18.29
C PRO A 217 2.70 -9.86 18.98
N LYS A 218 3.50 -8.82 19.19
CA LYS A 218 3.10 -7.58 19.88
C LYS A 218 2.95 -6.37 18.95
N ASP A 219 3.10 -6.58 17.64
CA ASP A 219 2.98 -5.47 16.70
C ASP A 219 1.54 -4.95 16.63
N ALA A 220 1.35 -3.66 16.88
CA ALA A 220 0.04 -3.02 16.96
C ALA A 220 -0.70 -2.99 15.60
N GLY A 221 0.02 -2.88 14.50
CA GLY A 221 -0.55 -2.91 13.13
C GLY A 221 -1.16 -4.27 12.81
N LEU A 222 -0.39 -5.31 13.03
CA LEU A 222 -0.84 -6.69 12.81
C LEU A 222 -1.97 -7.10 13.78
N LEU A 223 -1.89 -6.67 15.04
CA LEU A 223 -2.98 -6.87 16.02
C LEU A 223 -4.28 -6.22 15.54
N ARG A 224 -4.23 -4.98 15.04
CA ARG A 224 -5.42 -4.30 14.50
C ARG A 224 -6.02 -5.02 13.29
N LEU A 225 -5.20 -5.55 12.40
CA LEU A 225 -5.69 -6.34 11.26
C LEU A 225 -6.42 -7.61 11.72
N GLU A 226 -5.89 -8.31 12.73
CA GLU A 226 -6.51 -9.50 13.29
C GLU A 226 -7.81 -9.17 14.05
N VAL A 227 -7.84 -8.07 14.82
CA VAL A 227 -9.06 -7.55 15.46
C VAL A 227 -10.14 -7.28 14.43
N ASN A 228 -9.83 -6.54 13.36
CA ASN A 228 -10.81 -6.24 12.31
C ASN A 228 -11.40 -7.51 11.70
N LYS A 229 -10.57 -8.54 11.49
CA LYS A 229 -11.05 -9.83 11.02
C LYS A 229 -12.03 -10.46 12.00
N TYR A 230 -11.70 -10.54 13.30
CA TYR A 230 -12.58 -11.15 14.28
C TYR A 230 -13.88 -10.37 14.45
N LEU A 231 -13.85 -9.03 14.39
CA LEU A 231 -15.06 -8.20 14.43
C LEU A 231 -15.96 -8.45 13.21
N ASN A 232 -15.38 -8.57 12.01
CA ASN A 232 -16.12 -8.88 10.79
C ASN A 232 -16.75 -10.29 10.83
N ASP A 233 -16.08 -11.23 11.48
CA ASP A 233 -16.56 -12.60 11.68
C ASP A 233 -17.52 -12.71 12.87
N ASN A 234 -17.86 -11.61 13.57
CA ASN A 234 -18.64 -11.56 14.83
C ASN A 234 -18.02 -12.38 15.98
N LYS A 235 -16.70 -12.59 15.94
CA LYS A 235 -15.95 -13.28 16.99
C LYS A 235 -15.49 -12.29 18.06
N TYR A 236 -16.44 -11.77 18.82
CA TYR A 236 -16.22 -10.67 19.76
C TYR A 236 -15.33 -11.04 20.95
N ALA A 237 -15.34 -12.31 21.40
CA ALA A 237 -14.50 -12.74 22.50
C ALA A 237 -13.02 -12.80 22.11
N GLU A 238 -12.72 -13.27 20.89
CA GLU A 238 -11.37 -13.26 20.32
C GLU A 238 -10.89 -11.81 20.08
N ALA A 239 -11.78 -10.95 19.60
CA ALA A 239 -11.49 -9.52 19.42
C ALA A 239 -11.18 -8.83 20.76
N GLU A 240 -11.93 -9.11 21.84
CA GLU A 240 -11.69 -8.59 23.21
C GLU A 240 -10.25 -8.87 23.66
N ALA A 241 -9.79 -10.10 23.51
CA ALA A 241 -8.45 -10.48 23.95
C ALA A 241 -7.35 -9.69 23.24
N LEU A 242 -7.47 -9.49 21.92
CA LEU A 242 -6.51 -8.73 21.13
C LEU A 242 -6.60 -7.22 21.40
N LEU A 243 -7.81 -6.68 21.54
CA LEU A 243 -8.02 -5.28 21.90
C LEU A 243 -7.44 -4.96 23.27
N THR A 244 -7.59 -5.89 24.24
CA THR A 244 -6.96 -5.73 25.56
C THR A 244 -5.44 -5.68 25.43
N ALA A 245 -4.82 -6.55 24.62
CA ALA A 245 -3.39 -6.49 24.35
C ALA A 245 -2.97 -5.18 23.65
N LEU A 246 -3.82 -4.64 22.78
CA LEU A 246 -3.59 -3.34 22.14
C LEU A 246 -3.62 -2.18 23.15
N THR A 247 -4.47 -2.23 24.18
CA THR A 247 -4.47 -1.20 25.23
C THR A 247 -3.19 -1.16 26.07
N GLU A 248 -2.40 -2.24 26.07
CA GLU A 248 -1.08 -2.28 26.72
C GLU A 248 0.02 -1.65 25.86
N THR A 249 -0.08 -1.78 24.54
CA THR A 249 0.93 -1.31 23.58
C THR A 249 0.63 0.07 22.99
N ASP A 250 -0.66 0.44 22.95
CA ASP A 250 -1.17 1.68 22.36
C ASP A 250 -2.21 2.32 23.29
N ALA A 251 -1.84 2.49 24.56
CA ALA A 251 -2.72 2.92 25.66
C ALA A 251 -3.36 4.30 25.43
N SER A 252 -2.71 5.17 24.65
CA SER A 252 -3.17 6.54 24.34
C SER A 252 -4.10 6.62 23.12
N ASN A 253 -4.41 5.51 22.46
CA ASN A 253 -5.24 5.49 21.27
C ASN A 253 -6.72 5.41 21.64
N GLU A 254 -7.42 6.52 21.54
CA GLU A 254 -8.86 6.64 21.85
C GLU A 254 -9.73 5.67 21.03
N THR A 255 -9.30 5.37 19.79
CA THR A 255 -10.05 4.46 18.91
C THR A 255 -10.01 3.02 19.41
N VAL A 256 -8.89 2.57 19.97
CA VAL A 256 -8.77 1.21 20.54
C VAL A 256 -9.77 1.06 21.70
N TRP A 257 -9.84 2.05 22.59
CA TRP A 257 -10.77 2.05 23.70
C TRP A 257 -12.23 2.11 23.26
N PHE A 258 -12.53 2.91 22.22
CA PHE A 258 -13.87 2.96 21.63
C PHE A 258 -14.29 1.60 21.06
N VAL A 259 -13.44 0.97 20.22
CA VAL A 259 -13.73 -0.35 19.63
C VAL A 259 -13.87 -1.43 20.71
N LEU A 260 -13.09 -1.34 21.78
CA LEU A 260 -13.23 -2.22 22.94
C LEU A 260 -14.60 -2.04 23.63
N GLY A 261 -15.09 -0.80 23.77
CA GLY A 261 -16.43 -0.49 24.25
C GLY A 261 -17.53 -1.11 23.39
N VAL A 262 -17.45 -0.95 22.06
CA VAL A 262 -18.38 -1.60 21.12
C VAL A 262 -18.33 -3.13 21.24
N THR A 263 -17.13 -3.69 21.42
CA THR A 263 -16.94 -5.14 21.61
C THR A 263 -17.62 -5.60 22.89
N TYR A 264 -17.46 -4.88 24.01
CA TYR A 264 -18.15 -5.20 25.27
C TYR A 264 -19.67 -5.07 25.17
N GLN A 265 -20.16 -4.09 24.38
CA GLN A 265 -21.61 -3.98 24.08
C GLN A 265 -22.14 -5.26 23.42
N LYS A 266 -21.40 -5.78 22.42
CA LYS A 266 -21.77 -7.03 21.72
C LYS A 266 -21.70 -8.26 22.62
N LEU A 267 -20.79 -8.26 23.61
CA LEU A 267 -20.67 -9.31 24.63
C LEU A 267 -21.63 -9.16 25.80
N GLY A 268 -22.37 -8.04 25.89
CA GLY A 268 -23.31 -7.76 26.97
C GLY A 268 -22.65 -7.40 28.30
N ASN A 269 -21.38 -7.02 28.31
CA ASN A 269 -20.64 -6.65 29.53
C ASN A 269 -20.77 -5.14 29.78
N LYS A 270 -21.84 -4.74 30.46
CA LYS A 270 -22.21 -3.33 30.68
C LYS A 270 -21.17 -2.54 31.48
N GLU A 271 -20.54 -3.13 32.49
CA GLU A 271 -19.51 -2.45 33.30
C GLU A 271 -18.26 -2.10 32.50
N LYS A 272 -17.76 -3.05 31.72
CA LYS A 272 -16.60 -2.85 30.88
C LYS A 272 -16.90 -1.93 29.69
N GLU A 273 -18.10 -1.99 29.12
CA GLU A 273 -18.59 -1.12 28.05
C GLU A 273 -18.51 0.35 28.47
N GLU A 274 -19.12 0.68 29.63
CA GLU A 274 -19.10 2.04 30.18
C GLU A 274 -17.66 2.54 30.41
N ALA A 275 -16.83 1.69 31.04
CA ALA A 275 -15.46 2.04 31.36
C ALA A 275 -14.63 2.32 30.10
N ALA A 276 -14.81 1.53 29.04
CA ALA A 276 -14.07 1.67 27.80
C ALA A 276 -14.46 2.96 27.04
N TYR A 277 -15.76 3.27 26.91
CA TYR A 277 -16.19 4.53 26.30
C TYR A 277 -15.71 5.75 27.11
N LYS A 278 -15.78 5.70 28.44
CA LYS A 278 -15.24 6.78 29.29
C LYS A 278 -13.74 6.99 29.07
N LYS A 279 -12.97 5.91 28.96
CA LYS A 279 -11.53 6.01 28.71
C LYS A 279 -11.24 6.60 27.33
N SER A 280 -11.99 6.22 26.31
CA SER A 280 -11.93 6.82 24.98
C SER A 280 -12.16 8.35 25.04
N ILE A 281 -13.19 8.79 25.76
CA ILE A 281 -13.53 10.20 25.93
C ILE A 281 -12.51 10.95 26.80
N GLU A 282 -11.92 10.29 27.79
CA GLU A 282 -10.80 10.87 28.59
C GLU A 282 -9.61 11.20 27.71
N LEU A 283 -9.26 10.30 26.77
CA LEU A 283 -8.15 10.48 25.84
C LEU A 283 -8.48 11.53 24.76
N LYS A 284 -9.73 11.56 24.30
CA LYS A 284 -10.21 12.51 23.29
C LYS A 284 -11.59 13.04 23.64
N PRO A 285 -11.66 14.19 24.35
CA PRO A 285 -12.92 14.74 24.87
C PRO A 285 -13.98 15.10 23.82
N ASP A 286 -13.57 15.26 22.56
CA ASP A 286 -14.41 15.57 21.40
C ASP A 286 -14.60 14.37 20.47
N TYR A 287 -14.40 13.14 20.96
CA TYR A 287 -14.60 11.95 20.15
C TYR A 287 -16.10 11.64 20.03
N TYR A 288 -16.69 12.09 18.92
CA TYR A 288 -18.12 12.01 18.66
C TYR A 288 -18.71 10.62 18.89
N ASP A 289 -18.08 9.57 18.28
CA ASP A 289 -18.65 8.21 18.33
C ASP A 289 -18.68 7.65 19.74
N ALA A 290 -17.67 7.93 20.56
CA ALA A 290 -17.64 7.50 21.96
C ALA A 290 -18.67 8.26 22.81
N LEU A 291 -18.83 9.57 22.60
CA LEU A 291 -19.86 10.38 23.28
C LEU A 291 -21.27 9.90 22.92
N PHE A 292 -21.54 9.67 21.64
CA PHE A 292 -22.83 9.19 21.17
C PHE A 292 -23.16 7.81 21.75
N ASN A 293 -22.22 6.87 21.69
CA ASN A 293 -22.43 5.50 22.20
C ASN A 293 -22.57 5.47 23.72
N LEU A 294 -21.80 6.27 24.48
CA LEU A 294 -21.97 6.37 25.93
C LEU A 294 -23.30 7.01 26.29
N GLY A 295 -23.77 8.01 25.54
CA GLY A 295 -25.11 8.58 25.68
C GLY A 295 -26.21 7.57 25.45
N ALA A 296 -26.10 6.78 24.37
CA ALA A 296 -27.03 5.70 24.06
C ALA A 296 -27.00 4.57 25.12
N PHE A 297 -25.82 4.23 25.64
CA PHE A 297 -25.64 3.27 26.73
C PHE A 297 -26.46 3.69 27.96
N TYR A 298 -26.32 4.95 28.40
CA TYR A 298 -27.12 5.46 29.55
C TYR A 298 -28.62 5.53 29.25
N PHE A 299 -28.99 5.94 28.03
CA PHE A 299 -30.41 5.99 27.63
C PHE A 299 -31.05 4.61 27.68
N ASN A 300 -30.40 3.61 27.08
CA ASN A 300 -30.88 2.24 27.08
C ASN A 300 -30.92 1.65 28.50
N GLY A 301 -29.92 1.95 29.33
CA GLY A 301 -29.89 1.56 30.73
C GLY A 301 -31.06 2.14 31.52
N GLY A 302 -31.41 3.40 31.27
CA GLY A 302 -32.61 4.05 31.85
C GLY A 302 -33.91 3.38 31.45
N LEU A 303 -34.07 3.04 30.16
CA LEU A 303 -35.25 2.32 29.67
C LEU A 303 -35.36 0.90 30.25
N ASP A 304 -34.24 0.17 30.34
CA ASP A 304 -34.22 -1.16 30.94
C ASP A 304 -34.63 -1.10 32.43
N LEU A 305 -34.15 -0.08 33.13
CA LEU A 305 -34.53 0.12 34.54
C LEU A 305 -35.98 0.52 34.70
N GLU A 306 -36.55 1.40 33.86
CA GLU A 306 -37.99 1.72 33.87
C GLU A 306 -38.85 0.47 33.69
N LYS A 307 -38.47 -0.45 32.79
CA LYS A 307 -39.17 -1.74 32.62
C LYS A 307 -39.15 -2.55 33.92
N THR A 308 -37.98 -2.63 34.56
CA THR A 308 -37.86 -3.33 35.85
C THR A 308 -38.67 -2.67 36.96
N CYS A 309 -38.74 -1.32 36.96
CA CYS A 309 -39.58 -0.59 37.92
C CYS A 309 -41.05 -0.90 37.74
N ALA A 310 -41.53 -1.08 36.51
CA ALA A 310 -42.95 -1.40 36.25
C ALA A 310 -43.42 -2.73 36.85
N ASP A 311 -42.50 -3.65 37.13
CA ASP A 311 -42.79 -4.94 37.76
C ASP A 311 -42.87 -4.86 39.28
N ILE A 312 -42.59 -3.69 39.90
CA ILE A 312 -42.68 -3.50 41.35
C ILE A 312 -44.16 -3.42 41.77
N PRO A 313 -44.56 -4.25 42.77
CA PRO A 313 -45.93 -4.25 43.25
C PRO A 313 -46.40 -2.87 43.73
N ARG A 314 -47.68 -2.55 43.51
CA ARG A 314 -48.26 -1.23 43.82
C ARG A 314 -48.22 -0.86 45.29
N ASP A 315 -48.22 -1.83 46.18
CA ASP A 315 -48.08 -1.66 47.63
C ASP A 315 -46.71 -1.28 48.10
N GLN A 316 -45.67 -1.40 47.18
CA GLN A 316 -44.29 -1.02 47.43
C GLN A 316 -43.92 0.33 46.80
N ARG A 317 -44.75 1.34 47.00
CA ARG A 317 -44.64 2.66 46.37
C ARG A 317 -43.25 3.29 46.49
N GLN A 318 -42.66 3.27 47.69
CA GLN A 318 -41.33 3.84 47.90
C GLN A 318 -40.25 3.18 47.02
N LYS A 319 -40.30 1.85 46.90
CA LYS A 319 -39.34 1.14 46.03
C LYS A 319 -39.52 1.49 44.57
N TYR A 320 -40.77 1.68 44.14
CA TYR A 320 -41.04 2.12 42.77
C TYR A 320 -40.50 3.53 42.51
N ASP A 321 -40.72 4.47 43.40
CA ASP A 321 -40.25 5.84 43.28
C ASP A 321 -38.72 5.90 43.33
N ASP A 322 -38.06 5.13 44.21
CA ASP A 322 -36.58 4.99 44.26
C ASP A 322 -36.01 4.37 42.97
N CYS A 323 -36.73 3.43 42.38
CA CYS A 323 -36.36 2.80 41.12
C CYS A 323 -36.42 3.82 39.97
N LEU A 324 -37.51 4.58 39.86
CA LEU A 324 -37.63 5.63 38.83
C LEU A 324 -36.59 6.75 39.01
N ALA A 325 -36.28 7.12 40.26
CA ALA A 325 -35.20 8.08 40.52
C ALA A 325 -33.86 7.62 39.98
N LYS A 326 -33.55 6.33 40.05
CA LYS A 326 -32.33 5.75 39.45
C LYS A 326 -32.35 5.79 37.92
N SER A 327 -33.50 5.53 37.27
CA SER A 327 -33.61 5.64 35.83
C SER A 327 -33.43 7.08 35.37
N MET A 328 -33.95 8.05 36.09
CA MET A 328 -33.77 9.49 35.84
C MET A 328 -32.32 9.91 35.87
N VAL A 329 -31.51 9.38 36.81
CA VAL A 329 -30.06 9.62 36.83
C VAL A 329 -29.39 9.14 35.55
N LEU A 330 -29.81 7.99 34.99
CA LEU A 330 -29.27 7.49 33.74
C LEU A 330 -29.67 8.36 32.55
N PHE A 331 -30.93 8.81 32.47
CA PHE A 331 -31.36 9.72 31.41
C PHE A 331 -30.64 11.07 31.48
N THR A 332 -30.39 11.60 32.68
CA THR A 332 -29.57 12.81 32.85
C THR A 332 -28.16 12.63 32.35
N LYS A 333 -27.49 11.50 32.66
CA LYS A 333 -26.17 11.16 32.14
C LYS A 333 -26.18 11.00 30.60
N SER A 334 -27.26 10.42 30.06
CA SER A 334 -27.43 10.31 28.61
C SER A 334 -27.45 11.69 27.95
N VAL A 335 -28.27 12.60 28.46
CA VAL A 335 -28.38 13.98 27.95
C VAL A 335 -27.03 14.65 27.95
N GLU A 336 -26.25 14.55 29.04
CA GLU A 336 -24.94 15.15 29.17
C GLU A 336 -23.99 14.73 28.02
N GLN A 337 -23.93 13.45 27.71
CA GLN A 337 -23.05 12.95 26.65
C GLN A 337 -23.61 13.28 25.25
N LEU A 338 -24.91 13.15 25.04
CA LEU A 338 -25.54 13.47 23.75
C LEU A 338 -25.50 14.97 23.43
N GLU A 339 -25.59 15.87 24.41
CA GLU A 339 -25.38 17.32 24.20
C GLU A 339 -23.97 17.61 23.72
N ARG A 340 -22.96 16.96 24.32
CA ARG A 340 -21.55 17.08 23.87
C ARG A 340 -21.40 16.59 22.43
N ALA A 341 -21.95 15.42 22.08
CA ALA A 341 -21.95 14.89 20.74
C ALA A 341 -22.69 15.82 19.76
N TYR A 342 -23.87 16.33 20.12
CA TYR A 342 -24.65 17.26 19.31
C TYR A 342 -23.88 18.56 19.00
N ASN A 343 -23.13 19.08 19.97
CA ASN A 343 -22.32 20.29 19.75
C ASN A 343 -21.22 20.09 18.68
N LEU A 344 -20.78 18.86 18.45
CA LEU A 344 -19.81 18.52 17.43
C LEU A 344 -20.45 18.37 16.03
N ARG A 345 -21.71 17.92 15.98
CA ARG A 345 -22.40 17.60 14.71
C ARG A 345 -23.86 18.04 14.73
N LYS A 346 -24.10 19.33 14.87
CA LYS A 346 -25.45 19.92 15.06
C LYS A 346 -26.43 19.68 13.91
N GLU A 347 -25.94 19.40 12.72
CA GLU A 347 -26.76 19.22 11.53
C GLU A 347 -27.18 17.77 11.28
N GLU A 348 -26.60 16.82 11.98
CA GLU A 348 -26.91 15.41 11.80
C GLU A 348 -28.24 15.03 12.45
N MET A 349 -29.12 14.44 11.67
CA MET A 349 -30.47 14.09 12.11
C MET A 349 -30.45 13.01 13.20
N GLU A 350 -29.50 12.08 13.16
CA GLU A 350 -29.40 10.97 14.09
C GLU A 350 -29.17 11.45 15.53
N ILE A 351 -28.18 12.31 15.75
CA ILE A 351 -27.91 12.87 17.09
C ILE A 351 -29.05 13.76 17.57
N MET A 352 -29.68 14.54 16.66
CA MET A 352 -30.82 15.36 17.02
C MET A 352 -31.99 14.52 17.52
N GLN A 353 -32.29 13.39 16.88
CA GLN A 353 -33.35 12.46 17.34
C GLN A 353 -33.00 11.82 18.68
N ALA A 354 -31.77 11.30 18.83
CA ALA A 354 -31.33 10.68 20.06
C ALA A 354 -31.39 11.65 21.26
N LEU A 355 -30.90 12.88 21.05
CA LEU A 355 -30.90 13.92 22.09
C LEU A 355 -32.34 14.38 22.44
N LYS A 356 -33.22 14.55 21.42
CA LYS A 356 -34.63 14.87 21.64
C LYS A 356 -35.29 13.82 22.54
N ASP A 357 -35.06 12.53 22.25
CA ASP A 357 -35.69 11.46 23.04
C ASP A 357 -35.10 11.39 24.46
N ALA A 358 -33.79 11.67 24.61
CA ALA A 358 -33.15 11.80 25.92
C ALA A 358 -33.71 12.97 26.74
N TYR A 359 -33.94 14.15 26.14
CA TYR A 359 -34.56 15.28 26.79
C TYR A 359 -35.97 14.94 27.30
N TYR A 360 -36.78 14.25 26.47
CA TYR A 360 -38.13 13.82 26.88
C TYR A 360 -38.08 12.92 28.13
N LYS A 361 -37.16 11.93 28.12
CA LYS A 361 -37.00 10.99 29.24
C LYS A 361 -36.38 11.62 30.49
N ALA A 362 -35.54 12.62 30.32
CA ALA A 362 -34.96 13.39 31.42
C ALA A 362 -35.87 14.55 31.89
N GLU A 363 -37.13 14.62 31.44
CA GLU A 363 -38.13 15.66 31.77
C GLU A 363 -37.68 17.10 31.42
N ARG A 364 -36.73 17.27 30.51
CA ARG A 364 -36.24 18.56 30.01
C ARG A 364 -37.14 19.07 28.88
N MET A 365 -38.38 19.41 29.19
CA MET A 365 -39.46 19.68 28.21
C MET A 365 -39.22 20.91 27.33
N GLU A 366 -38.55 21.96 27.86
CA GLU A 366 -38.19 23.14 27.05
C GLU A 366 -37.18 22.79 25.96
N ASP A 367 -36.13 22.04 26.31
CA ASP A 367 -35.11 21.58 25.38
C ASP A 367 -35.65 20.59 24.34
N PHE A 368 -36.53 19.69 24.79
CA PHE A 368 -37.30 18.78 23.93
C PHE A 368 -38.09 19.56 22.88
N THR A 369 -38.88 20.56 23.30
CA THR A 369 -39.73 21.33 22.40
C THR A 369 -38.90 22.13 21.37
N ARG A 370 -37.82 22.77 21.84
CA ARG A 370 -36.90 23.51 21.00
C ARG A 370 -36.26 22.61 19.94
N LEU A 371 -35.72 21.47 20.34
CA LEU A 371 -35.04 20.55 19.42
C LEU A 371 -36.00 19.87 18.46
N LYS A 372 -37.21 19.52 18.93
CA LYS A 372 -38.30 19.01 18.09
C LYS A 372 -38.67 19.99 16.99
N ALA A 373 -38.84 21.28 17.31
CA ALA A 373 -39.14 22.32 16.31
C ALA A 373 -38.01 22.45 15.28
N ALA A 374 -36.75 22.35 15.69
CA ALA A 374 -35.60 22.36 14.81
C ALA A 374 -35.54 21.13 13.85
N ILE A 375 -35.91 19.95 14.35
CA ILE A 375 -36.03 18.73 13.54
C ILE A 375 -37.17 18.86 12.51
N ASP A 376 -38.32 19.35 12.95
CA ASP A 376 -39.51 19.48 12.08
C ASP A 376 -39.29 20.54 10.96
N ALA A 377 -38.51 21.58 11.23
CA ALA A 377 -38.10 22.56 10.22
C ALA A 377 -37.11 22.03 9.14
N LYS A 378 -36.51 20.89 9.37
CA LYS A 378 -35.55 20.21 8.41
C LYS A 378 -36.22 19.14 7.53
N LYS A 379 -37.47 18.79 7.83
CA LYS A 379 -38.30 17.84 7.04
C LYS A 379 -39.00 18.55 5.91
#